data_ce6e5cf22866f7de75cc3a1766842da3
#
_entry.id   ce6e5cf22866f7de75cc3a1766842da3
#
_cell.length_a   1.000
_cell.length_b   1.000
_cell.length_c   1.000
_cell.angle_alpha   90.00
_cell.angle_beta   90.00
_cell.angle_gamma   90.00
#
_symmetry.space_group_name_H-M   'P 1'
#
loop_
_entity.id
_entity.type
_entity.pdbx_description
1 polymer ?
#
loop_
_entity_poly.entity_id
_entity_poly.type
_entity_poly.pdbx_seq_one_letter_code
_entity_poly.pdbx_strand_id
1 'polypeptide(L)'
;MLLFAVPMILGNIMQQCYNLADTWIVGRFVGAEALAAVGSAYTLMTFLNSILIGMCMGSGALFSICYGRRALRKLKEYIVSSFVLIFSVTVILTIVSYVCLDPILTLMQIPADIYGLMRSYMGLILAGLIFVFLYNYFAFLLRSSGNSVIPLIFLGVGTALNIGLDFFFVAKLGRGVKGAAEATVLAQAAAGLGIALYALVKEPELNMKKMKEEGIGIRADLLKEIFSYSASTGIQQSVMNFGILMVQGLVNSFGTSVMAAFAAGVKICLLYTSPSPRDISGS
;
A
#
# COMPACT_ATOMS: atom_id res chain seq x y z
N MET A 1 -11.88 -0.89 23.06
CA MET A 1 -11.42 -1.81 21.99
C MET A 1 -12.32 -1.78 20.77
N LEU A 2 -13.64 -2.01 20.86
CA LEU A 2 -14.55 -2.01 19.70
C LEU A 2 -14.51 -0.72 18.85
N LEU A 3 -14.50 0.46 19.48
CA LEU A 3 -14.40 1.75 18.79
C LEU A 3 -13.12 1.94 17.95
N PHE A 4 -12.06 1.20 18.26
CA PHE A 4 -10.80 1.20 17.52
C PHE A 4 -10.78 0.13 16.42
N ALA A 5 -11.42 -1.02 16.66
CA ALA A 5 -11.49 -2.11 15.70
C ALA A 5 -12.43 -1.81 14.51
N VAL A 6 -13.58 -1.17 14.76
CA VAL A 6 -14.56 -0.83 13.71
C VAL A 6 -13.95 -0.02 12.55
N PRO A 7 -13.19 1.07 12.76
CA PRO A 7 -12.55 1.79 11.66
C PRO A 7 -11.55 0.94 10.88
N MET A 8 -10.83 0.01 11.52
CA MET A 8 -9.88 -0.88 10.83
C MET A 8 -10.60 -1.88 9.93
N ILE A 9 -11.69 -2.48 10.42
CA ILE A 9 -12.54 -3.41 9.64
C ILE A 9 -13.15 -2.68 8.44
N LEU A 10 -13.72 -1.49 8.65
CA LEU A 10 -14.27 -0.66 7.59
C LEU A 10 -13.19 -0.31 6.56
N GLY A 11 -11.96 0.00 7.00
CA GLY A 11 -10.83 0.27 6.12
C GLY A 11 -10.51 -0.92 5.21
N ASN A 12 -10.48 -2.14 5.76
CA ASN A 12 -10.26 -3.36 4.97
C ASN A 12 -11.39 -3.59 3.95
N ILE A 13 -12.65 -3.42 4.36
CA ILE A 13 -13.80 -3.56 3.47
C ILE A 13 -13.72 -2.52 2.34
N MET A 14 -13.44 -1.26 2.65
CA MET A 14 -13.30 -0.20 1.65
C MET A 14 -12.17 -0.49 0.66
N GLN A 15 -11.05 -1.04 1.13
CA GLN A 15 -9.94 -1.44 0.26
C GLN A 15 -10.34 -2.60 -0.67
N GLN A 16 -11.15 -3.55 -0.21
CA GLN A 16 -11.68 -4.61 -1.07
C GLN A 16 -12.70 -4.07 -2.08
N CYS A 17 -13.59 -3.16 -1.68
CA CYS A 17 -14.52 -2.49 -2.59
C CYS A 17 -13.77 -1.72 -3.70
N TYR A 18 -12.71 -0.98 -3.34
CA TYR A 18 -11.83 -0.32 -4.28
C TYR A 18 -11.24 -1.31 -5.30
N ASN A 19 -10.59 -2.39 -4.82
CA ASN A 19 -10.00 -3.40 -5.69
C ASN A 19 -11.02 -4.06 -6.63
N LEU A 20 -12.24 -4.28 -6.13
CA LEU A 20 -13.32 -4.88 -6.91
C LEU A 20 -13.83 -3.91 -8.00
N ALA A 21 -14.01 -2.63 -7.64
CA ALA A 21 -14.45 -1.59 -8.58
C ALA A 21 -13.45 -1.38 -9.71
N ASP A 22 -12.15 -1.25 -9.40
CA ASP A 22 -11.07 -1.13 -10.38
C ASP A 22 -11.06 -2.35 -11.34
N THR A 23 -11.11 -3.56 -10.79
CA THR A 23 -11.17 -4.80 -11.56
C THR A 23 -12.40 -4.86 -12.47
N TRP A 24 -13.57 -4.45 -11.99
CA TRP A 24 -14.80 -4.43 -12.76
C TRP A 24 -14.74 -3.40 -13.91
N ILE A 25 -14.26 -2.18 -13.61
CA ILE A 25 -14.14 -1.11 -14.61
C ILE A 25 -13.17 -1.55 -15.72
N VAL A 26 -11.98 -2.05 -15.36
CA VAL A 26 -11.00 -2.51 -16.35
C VAL A 26 -11.55 -3.69 -17.16
N GLY A 27 -12.12 -4.70 -16.52
CA GLY A 27 -12.69 -5.87 -17.21
C GLY A 27 -13.85 -5.52 -18.15
N ARG A 28 -14.70 -4.56 -17.75
CA ARG A 28 -15.88 -4.17 -18.53
C ARG A 28 -15.57 -3.27 -19.72
N PHE A 29 -14.65 -2.31 -19.56
CA PHE A 29 -14.39 -1.26 -20.54
C PHE A 29 -13.13 -1.49 -21.38
N VAL A 30 -12.17 -2.28 -20.91
CA VAL A 30 -10.90 -2.52 -21.62
C VAL A 30 -10.82 -3.95 -22.16
N GLY A 31 -11.28 -4.94 -21.38
CA GLY A 31 -11.36 -6.33 -21.80
C GLY A 31 -10.53 -7.32 -21.00
N ALA A 32 -10.55 -8.59 -21.40
CA ALA A 32 -9.94 -9.69 -20.65
C ALA A 32 -8.41 -9.62 -20.56
N GLU A 33 -7.74 -9.18 -21.62
CA GLU A 33 -6.28 -9.00 -21.64
C GLU A 33 -5.83 -7.95 -20.61
N ALA A 34 -6.55 -6.82 -20.54
CA ALA A 34 -6.30 -5.79 -19.55
C ALA A 34 -6.55 -6.27 -18.12
N LEU A 35 -7.62 -7.06 -17.91
CA LEU A 35 -7.93 -7.68 -16.64
C LEU A 35 -6.82 -8.64 -16.18
N ALA A 36 -6.30 -9.45 -17.10
CA ALA A 36 -5.17 -10.35 -16.83
C ALA A 36 -3.90 -9.55 -16.47
N ALA A 37 -3.60 -8.49 -17.22
CA ALA A 37 -2.45 -7.62 -16.96
C ALA A 37 -2.54 -6.93 -15.58
N VAL A 38 -3.67 -6.31 -15.25
CA VAL A 38 -3.90 -5.63 -13.96
C VAL A 38 -3.94 -6.64 -12.81
N GLY A 39 -4.53 -7.81 -13.00
CA GLY A 39 -4.55 -8.88 -12.00
C GLY A 39 -3.16 -9.41 -11.65
N SER A 40 -2.31 -9.63 -12.65
CA SER A 40 -0.92 -10.04 -12.42
C SER A 40 -0.09 -8.92 -11.79
N ALA A 41 -0.29 -7.69 -12.24
CA ALA A 41 0.34 -6.50 -11.64
C ALA A 41 -0.04 -6.33 -10.16
N TYR A 42 -1.31 -6.59 -9.79
CA TYR A 42 -1.78 -6.54 -8.41
C TYR A 42 -0.96 -7.47 -7.50
N THR A 43 -0.64 -8.68 -7.95
CA THR A 43 0.17 -9.63 -7.16
C THR A 43 1.57 -9.10 -6.91
N LEU A 44 2.24 -8.56 -7.93
CA LEU A 44 3.56 -7.94 -7.79
C LEU A 44 3.51 -6.72 -6.86
N MET A 45 2.50 -5.86 -7.03
CA MET A 45 2.31 -4.69 -6.18
C MET A 45 2.02 -5.06 -4.72
N THR A 46 1.25 -6.11 -4.49
CA THR A 46 0.99 -6.62 -3.13
C THR A 46 2.28 -7.09 -2.46
N PHE A 47 3.18 -7.74 -3.19
CA PHE A 47 4.49 -8.11 -2.70
C PHE A 47 5.35 -6.89 -2.36
N LEU A 48 5.46 -5.90 -3.25
CA LEU A 48 6.23 -4.67 -3.01
C LEU A 48 5.66 -3.87 -1.83
N ASN A 49 4.34 -3.72 -1.79
CA ASN A 49 3.64 -3.03 -0.70
C ASN A 49 3.81 -3.74 0.64
N SER A 50 3.93 -5.06 0.66
CA SER A 50 4.12 -5.81 1.91
C SER A 50 5.41 -5.43 2.63
N ILE A 51 6.47 -5.14 1.88
CA ILE A 51 7.73 -4.63 2.43
C ILE A 51 7.50 -3.28 3.12
N LEU A 52 6.87 -2.34 2.42
CA LEU A 52 6.60 -0.99 2.93
C LEU A 52 5.65 -0.99 4.13
N ILE A 53 4.55 -1.73 4.02
CA ILE A 53 3.55 -1.85 5.10
C ILE A 53 4.19 -2.50 6.32
N GLY A 54 4.98 -3.56 6.15
CA GLY A 54 5.68 -4.23 7.23
C GLY A 54 6.65 -3.29 7.94
N MET A 55 7.43 -2.50 7.19
CA MET A 55 8.34 -1.52 7.76
C MET A 55 7.60 -0.41 8.53
N CYS A 56 6.51 0.11 7.98
CA CYS A 56 5.67 1.10 8.65
C CYS A 56 5.00 0.52 9.91
N MET A 57 4.55 -0.73 9.86
CA MET A 57 3.94 -1.43 11.00
C MET A 57 4.94 -1.63 12.14
N GLY A 58 6.18 -2.05 11.84
CA GLY A 58 7.25 -2.19 12.83
C GLY A 58 7.60 -0.86 13.52
N SER A 59 7.69 0.22 12.75
CA SER A 59 7.88 1.56 13.32
C SER A 59 6.68 2.01 14.14
N GLY A 60 5.45 1.72 13.70
CA GLY A 60 4.22 2.00 14.43
C GLY A 60 4.14 1.31 15.80
N ALA A 61 4.71 0.11 15.93
CA ALA A 61 4.84 -0.58 17.20
C ALA A 61 5.75 0.20 18.18
N LEU A 62 6.90 0.69 17.70
CA LEU A 62 7.81 1.54 18.52
C LEU A 62 7.13 2.85 18.93
N PHE A 63 6.37 3.48 18.03
CA PHE A 63 5.60 4.68 18.34
C PHE A 63 4.58 4.40 19.46
N SER A 64 3.84 3.30 19.37
CA SER A 64 2.85 2.91 20.37
C SER A 64 3.49 2.68 21.75
N ILE A 65 4.67 2.06 21.80
CA ILE A 65 5.43 1.87 23.04
C ILE A 65 5.84 3.22 23.64
N CYS A 66 6.32 4.15 22.80
CA CYS A 66 6.73 5.47 23.27
C CYS A 66 5.54 6.31 23.76
N TYR A 67 4.39 6.26 23.07
CA TYR A 67 3.16 6.90 23.53
C TYR A 67 2.71 6.32 24.87
N GLY A 68 2.67 4.99 25.01
CA GLY A 68 2.30 4.34 26.28
C GLY A 68 3.20 4.69 27.46
N ARG A 69 4.49 4.88 27.21
CA ARG A 69 5.50 5.29 28.21
C ARG A 69 5.59 6.80 28.41
N ARG A 70 4.84 7.60 27.65
CA ARG A 70 4.93 9.08 27.62
C ARG A 70 6.34 9.60 27.32
N ALA A 71 7.14 8.83 26.57
CA ALA A 71 8.51 9.16 26.21
C ALA A 71 8.54 10.01 24.91
N LEU A 72 7.95 11.22 24.96
CA LEU A 72 7.69 12.06 23.79
C LEU A 72 8.97 12.46 23.04
N ARG A 73 10.08 12.71 23.73
CA ARG A 73 11.36 13.02 23.08
C ARG A 73 11.84 11.84 22.23
N LYS A 74 11.85 10.63 22.82
CA LYS A 74 12.25 9.41 22.12
C LYS A 74 11.30 9.10 20.96
N LEU A 75 10.00 9.36 21.13
CA LEU A 75 9.01 9.25 20.06
C LEU A 75 9.37 10.11 18.84
N LYS A 76 9.69 11.41 19.06
CA LYS A 76 10.09 12.33 17.98
C LYS A 76 11.36 11.86 17.28
N GLU A 77 12.36 11.38 18.04
CA GLU A 77 13.59 10.80 17.47
C GLU A 77 13.29 9.57 16.62
N TYR A 78 12.38 8.67 17.05
CA TYR A 78 11.94 7.53 16.27
C TYR A 78 11.20 7.96 15.00
N ILE A 79 10.30 8.95 15.08
CA ILE A 79 9.55 9.47 13.93
C ILE A 79 10.52 9.97 12.84
N VAL A 80 11.49 10.84 13.19
CA VAL A 80 12.43 11.36 12.20
C VAL A 80 13.30 10.27 11.61
N SER A 81 13.88 9.42 12.48
CA SER A 81 14.82 8.37 12.05
C SER A 81 14.13 7.31 11.20
N SER A 82 12.92 6.86 11.58
CA SER A 82 12.16 5.87 10.82
C SER A 82 11.62 6.43 9.50
N PHE A 83 11.20 7.70 9.47
CA PHE A 83 10.77 8.34 8.23
C PHE A 83 11.88 8.33 7.19
N VAL A 84 13.08 8.78 7.56
CA VAL A 84 14.22 8.82 6.65
C VAL A 84 14.63 7.41 6.22
N LEU A 85 14.66 6.44 7.15
CA LEU A 85 15.01 5.06 6.83
C LEU A 85 14.02 4.45 5.83
N ILE A 86 12.71 4.51 6.11
CA ILE A 86 11.69 3.86 5.27
C ILE A 86 11.54 4.61 3.95
N PHE A 87 11.65 5.94 3.95
CA PHE A 87 11.69 6.74 2.72
C PHE A 87 12.86 6.31 1.82
N SER A 88 14.06 6.17 2.38
CA SER A 88 15.24 5.72 1.63
C SER A 88 15.03 4.32 1.05
N VAL A 89 14.49 3.39 1.84
CA VAL A 89 14.14 2.04 1.35
C VAL A 89 13.08 2.12 0.25
N THR A 90 12.07 2.97 0.39
CA THR A 90 11.02 3.16 -0.64
C THR A 90 11.63 3.64 -1.95
N VAL A 91 12.53 4.62 -1.91
CA VAL A 91 13.20 5.15 -3.10
C VAL A 91 14.06 4.07 -3.75
N ILE A 92 14.87 3.35 -2.97
CA ILE A 92 15.70 2.25 -3.47
C ILE A 92 14.81 1.16 -4.09
N LEU A 93 13.75 0.74 -3.40
CA LEU A 93 12.81 -0.27 -3.89
C LEU A 93 12.17 0.17 -5.21
N THR A 94 11.76 1.43 -5.31
CA THR A 94 11.18 2.00 -6.55
C THR A 94 12.18 1.97 -7.69
N ILE A 95 13.41 2.44 -7.47
CA ILE A 95 14.45 2.47 -8.49
C ILE A 95 14.81 1.04 -8.94
N VAL A 96 15.06 0.13 -8.00
CA VAL A 96 15.37 -1.27 -8.29
C VAL A 96 14.24 -1.94 -9.06
N SER A 97 13.00 -1.77 -8.62
CA SER A 97 11.84 -2.34 -9.31
C SER A 97 11.67 -1.78 -10.72
N TYR A 98 11.98 -0.49 -10.92
CA TYR A 98 11.88 0.14 -12.24
C TYR A 98 12.97 -0.35 -13.19
N VAL A 99 14.22 -0.45 -12.73
CA VAL A 99 15.36 -0.95 -13.51
C VAL A 99 15.21 -2.43 -13.82
N CYS A 100 14.71 -3.21 -12.86
CA CYS A 100 14.50 -4.65 -13.00
C CYS A 100 13.11 -5.03 -13.52
N LEU A 101 12.32 -4.08 -14.03
CA LEU A 101 10.93 -4.36 -14.43
C LEU A 101 10.85 -5.44 -15.50
N ASP A 102 11.61 -5.33 -16.58
CA ASP A 102 11.61 -6.32 -17.65
C ASP A 102 12.07 -7.72 -17.20
N PRO A 103 13.18 -7.88 -16.45
CA PRO A 103 13.52 -9.15 -15.81
C PRO A 103 12.44 -9.73 -14.91
N ILE A 104 11.77 -8.89 -14.11
CA ILE A 104 10.68 -9.33 -13.21
C ILE A 104 9.49 -9.85 -14.01
N LEU A 105 9.07 -9.13 -15.06
CA LEU A 105 7.97 -9.56 -15.92
C LEU A 105 8.27 -10.87 -16.63
N THR A 106 9.51 -11.05 -17.06
CA THR A 106 10.00 -12.31 -17.68
C THR A 106 9.98 -13.45 -16.66
N LEU A 107 10.46 -13.21 -15.43
CA LEU A 107 10.45 -14.21 -14.35
C LEU A 107 9.01 -14.61 -13.97
N MET A 108 8.07 -13.66 -14.03
CA MET A 108 6.65 -13.91 -13.81
C MET A 108 5.97 -14.62 -14.97
N GLN A 109 6.70 -14.95 -16.05
CA GLN A 109 6.18 -15.62 -17.25
C GLN A 109 4.96 -14.91 -17.86
N ILE A 110 5.05 -13.57 -17.95
CA ILE A 110 3.96 -12.78 -18.52
C ILE A 110 3.83 -13.08 -20.03
N PRO A 111 2.63 -13.49 -20.50
CA PRO A 111 2.40 -13.76 -21.92
C PRO A 111 2.67 -12.52 -22.80
N ALA A 112 3.16 -12.77 -24.04
CA ALA A 112 3.58 -11.71 -24.96
C ALA A 112 2.45 -10.76 -25.37
N ASP A 113 1.21 -11.24 -25.41
CA ASP A 113 0.00 -10.49 -25.77
C ASP A 113 -0.34 -9.40 -24.75
N ILE A 114 -0.03 -9.60 -23.46
CA ILE A 114 -0.31 -8.63 -22.40
C ILE A 114 0.94 -7.94 -21.85
N TYR A 115 2.14 -8.33 -22.30
CA TYR A 115 3.41 -7.81 -21.78
C TYR A 115 3.47 -6.28 -21.86
N GLY A 116 3.13 -5.71 -23.02
CA GLY A 116 3.14 -4.26 -23.23
C GLY A 116 2.14 -3.51 -22.33
N LEU A 117 0.96 -4.10 -22.09
CA LEU A 117 -0.06 -3.55 -21.20
C LEU A 117 0.45 -3.53 -19.75
N MET A 118 0.97 -4.68 -19.29
CA MET A 118 1.48 -4.80 -17.92
C MET A 118 2.70 -3.91 -17.68
N ARG A 119 3.64 -3.84 -18.62
CA ARG A 119 4.82 -2.96 -18.52
C ARG A 119 4.41 -1.49 -18.40
N SER A 120 3.45 -1.06 -19.21
CA SER A 120 2.93 0.31 -19.18
C SER A 120 2.21 0.64 -17.86
N TYR A 121 1.39 -0.30 -17.37
CA TYR A 121 0.71 -0.18 -16.09
C TYR A 121 1.69 -0.09 -14.93
N MET A 122 2.60 -1.07 -14.82
CA MET A 122 3.58 -1.15 -13.74
C MET A 122 4.52 0.06 -13.71
N GLY A 123 4.95 0.57 -14.87
CA GLY A 123 5.80 1.75 -14.94
C GLY A 123 5.16 2.99 -14.30
N LEU A 124 3.85 3.16 -14.43
CA LEU A 124 3.12 4.24 -13.78
C LEU A 124 2.92 3.96 -12.28
N ILE A 125 2.47 2.76 -11.93
CA ILE A 125 2.18 2.39 -10.54
C ILE A 125 3.42 2.44 -9.64
N LEU A 126 4.59 2.02 -10.14
CA LEU A 126 5.85 2.09 -9.38
C LEU A 126 6.18 3.52 -8.94
N ALA A 127 5.88 4.53 -9.75
CA ALA A 127 6.02 5.93 -9.34
C ALA A 127 5.08 6.30 -8.19
N GLY A 128 3.98 5.59 -8.03
CA GLY A 128 3.02 5.77 -6.93
C GLY A 128 3.47 5.22 -5.57
N LEU A 129 4.51 4.36 -5.51
CA LEU A 129 4.97 3.73 -4.26
C LEU A 129 5.31 4.74 -3.16
N ILE A 130 5.79 5.93 -3.52
CA ILE A 130 6.08 7.00 -2.57
C ILE A 130 4.82 7.50 -1.85
N PHE A 131 3.69 7.56 -2.55
CA PHE A 131 2.42 7.98 -1.96
C PHE A 131 1.82 6.87 -1.08
N VAL A 132 2.02 5.61 -1.47
CA VAL A 132 1.68 4.43 -0.65
C VAL A 132 2.48 4.45 0.66
N PHE A 133 3.78 4.73 0.58
CA PHE A 133 4.62 4.91 1.78
C PHE A 133 4.07 6.03 2.67
N LEU A 134 3.84 7.23 2.11
CA LEU A 134 3.33 8.37 2.88
C LEU A 134 2.02 8.02 3.59
N TYR A 135 1.06 7.45 2.86
CA TYR A 135 -0.20 7.04 3.47
C TYR A 135 0.00 6.05 4.62
N ASN A 136 0.73 4.96 4.40
CA ASN A 136 0.92 3.93 5.42
C ASN A 136 1.70 4.45 6.62
N TYR A 137 2.78 5.21 6.39
CA TYR A 137 3.60 5.77 7.46
C TYR A 137 2.78 6.65 8.42
N PHE A 138 2.07 7.63 7.88
CA PHE A 138 1.24 8.52 8.71
C PHE A 138 -0.01 7.83 9.25
N ALA A 139 -0.56 6.84 8.56
CA ALA A 139 -1.65 6.02 9.08
C ALA A 139 -1.22 5.21 10.32
N PHE A 140 -0.04 4.57 10.29
CA PHE A 140 0.49 3.86 11.46
C PHE A 140 0.87 4.81 12.60
N LEU A 141 1.41 5.98 12.30
CA LEU A 141 1.69 7.01 13.29
C LEU A 141 0.41 7.48 14.00
N LEU A 142 -0.64 7.84 13.25
CA LEU A 142 -1.93 8.26 13.82
C LEU A 142 -2.62 7.14 14.59
N ARG A 143 -2.55 5.90 14.10
CA ARG A 143 -3.06 4.74 14.86
C ARG A 143 -2.31 4.52 16.17
N SER A 144 -1.02 4.77 16.21
CA SER A 144 -0.21 4.63 17.43
C SER A 144 -0.57 5.68 18.49
N SER A 145 -1.07 6.86 18.09
CA SER A 145 -1.63 7.87 19.00
C SER A 145 -3.09 7.60 19.40
N GLY A 146 -3.69 6.50 18.89
CA GLY A 146 -5.08 6.13 19.19
C GLY A 146 -6.10 6.66 18.16
N ASN A 147 -5.65 7.37 17.13
CA ASN A 147 -6.53 7.92 16.10
C ASN A 147 -6.60 7.01 14.88
N SER A 148 -7.61 6.12 14.84
CA SER A 148 -7.86 5.22 13.70
C SER A 148 -8.88 5.78 12.69
N VAL A 149 -9.60 6.86 13.05
CA VAL A 149 -10.65 7.43 12.20
C VAL A 149 -10.07 8.23 11.05
N ILE A 150 -9.05 9.05 11.30
CA ILE A 150 -8.44 9.89 10.27
C ILE A 150 -7.83 9.06 9.12
N PRO A 151 -7.03 8.00 9.38
CA PRO A 151 -6.60 7.10 8.31
C PRO A 151 -7.76 6.52 7.48
N LEU A 152 -8.86 6.15 8.13
CA LEU A 152 -10.05 5.65 7.43
C LEU A 152 -10.68 6.71 6.51
N ILE A 153 -10.78 7.96 6.96
CA ILE A 153 -11.33 9.06 6.15
C ILE A 153 -10.49 9.27 4.89
N PHE A 154 -9.15 9.35 5.03
CA PHE A 154 -8.27 9.54 3.86
C PHE A 154 -8.26 8.32 2.94
N LEU A 155 -8.39 7.10 3.48
CA LEU A 155 -8.60 5.91 2.65
C LEU A 155 -9.92 6.01 1.88
N GLY A 156 -10.99 6.46 2.52
CA GLY A 156 -12.30 6.66 1.89
C GLY A 156 -12.27 7.69 0.78
N VAL A 157 -11.63 8.82 1.02
CA VAL A 157 -11.42 9.85 -0.01
C VAL A 157 -10.61 9.29 -1.17
N GLY A 158 -9.51 8.58 -0.90
CA GLY A 158 -8.70 7.92 -1.93
C GLY A 158 -9.51 6.92 -2.75
N THR A 159 -10.30 6.07 -2.09
CA THR A 159 -11.18 5.09 -2.74
C THR A 159 -12.22 5.75 -3.65
N ALA A 160 -12.90 6.79 -3.15
CA ALA A 160 -13.91 7.51 -3.94
C ALA A 160 -13.28 8.22 -5.15
N LEU A 161 -12.12 8.86 -4.95
CA LEU A 161 -11.37 9.49 -6.03
C LEU A 161 -10.91 8.47 -7.07
N ASN A 162 -10.37 7.33 -6.65
CA ASN A 162 -9.93 6.31 -7.58
C ASN A 162 -11.09 5.80 -8.45
N ILE A 163 -12.21 5.39 -7.84
CA ILE A 163 -13.38 4.92 -8.60
C ILE A 163 -13.87 5.99 -9.59
N GLY A 164 -13.94 7.25 -9.15
CA GLY A 164 -14.34 8.37 -10.02
C GLY A 164 -13.36 8.60 -11.17
N LEU A 165 -12.06 8.58 -10.90
CA LEU A 165 -11.00 8.75 -11.90
C LEU A 165 -10.88 7.56 -12.84
N ASP A 166 -11.06 6.32 -12.36
CA ASP A 166 -11.11 5.13 -13.20
C ASP A 166 -12.25 5.22 -14.20
N PHE A 167 -13.45 5.56 -13.73
CA PHE A 167 -14.58 5.76 -14.63
C PHE A 167 -14.31 6.87 -15.66
N PHE A 168 -13.70 7.97 -15.22
CA PHE A 168 -13.37 9.09 -16.10
C PHE A 168 -12.28 8.74 -17.13
N PHE A 169 -11.15 8.16 -16.69
CA PHE A 169 -10.02 7.89 -17.58
C PHE A 169 -10.24 6.64 -18.43
N VAL A 170 -10.82 5.59 -17.85
CA VAL A 170 -11.00 4.31 -18.54
C VAL A 170 -12.28 4.31 -19.37
N ALA A 171 -13.44 4.61 -18.74
CA ALA A 171 -14.72 4.49 -19.42
C ALA A 171 -15.01 5.69 -20.35
N LYS A 172 -14.71 6.93 -19.91
CA LYS A 172 -15.07 8.13 -20.69
C LYS A 172 -13.98 8.54 -21.67
N LEU A 173 -12.70 8.51 -21.25
CA LEU A 173 -11.57 8.91 -22.11
C LEU A 173 -10.94 7.75 -22.89
N GLY A 174 -11.31 6.51 -22.61
CA GLY A 174 -10.80 5.33 -23.33
C GLY A 174 -9.30 5.10 -23.18
N ARG A 175 -8.66 5.57 -22.07
CA ARG A 175 -7.20 5.45 -21.88
C ARG A 175 -6.73 4.05 -21.51
N GLY A 176 -7.65 3.08 -21.43
CA GLY A 176 -7.34 1.68 -21.16
C GLY A 176 -6.61 1.49 -19.84
N VAL A 177 -5.66 0.55 -19.83
CA VAL A 177 -4.87 0.17 -18.63
C VAL A 177 -4.04 1.33 -18.08
N LYS A 178 -3.55 2.23 -18.94
CA LYS A 178 -2.82 3.42 -18.50
C LYS A 178 -3.71 4.36 -17.70
N GLY A 179 -4.97 4.53 -18.12
CA GLY A 179 -5.95 5.34 -17.39
C GLY A 179 -6.22 4.82 -15.98
N ALA A 180 -6.33 3.50 -15.81
CA ALA A 180 -6.47 2.86 -14.51
C ALA A 180 -5.23 3.09 -13.61
N ALA A 181 -4.01 2.97 -14.18
CA ALA A 181 -2.80 3.26 -13.43
C ALA A 181 -2.72 4.72 -12.98
N GLU A 182 -3.05 5.68 -13.85
CA GLU A 182 -3.09 7.11 -13.53
C GLU A 182 -4.11 7.43 -12.45
N ALA A 183 -5.32 6.87 -12.53
CA ALA A 183 -6.36 7.03 -11.53
C ALA A 183 -5.87 6.54 -10.15
N THR A 184 -5.26 5.36 -10.12
CA THR A 184 -4.70 4.77 -8.91
C THR A 184 -3.62 5.66 -8.30
N VAL A 185 -2.64 6.11 -9.08
CA VAL A 185 -1.54 6.96 -8.57
C VAL A 185 -2.05 8.31 -8.07
N LEU A 186 -2.99 8.94 -8.78
CA LEU A 186 -3.58 10.21 -8.36
C LEU A 186 -4.40 10.07 -7.07
N ALA A 187 -5.17 8.99 -6.93
CA ALA A 187 -5.92 8.72 -5.71
C ALA A 187 -4.99 8.44 -4.51
N GLN A 188 -3.92 7.67 -4.72
CA GLN A 188 -2.89 7.42 -3.71
C GLN A 188 -2.15 8.71 -3.33
N ALA A 189 -1.85 9.58 -4.30
CA ALA A 189 -1.24 10.87 -4.05
C ALA A 189 -2.15 11.77 -3.19
N ALA A 190 -3.44 11.85 -3.50
CA ALA A 190 -4.40 12.61 -2.72
C ALA A 190 -4.53 12.08 -1.28
N ALA A 191 -4.62 10.77 -1.10
CA ALA A 191 -4.69 10.15 0.22
C ALA A 191 -3.37 10.30 1.01
N GLY A 192 -2.23 10.01 0.37
CA GLY A 192 -0.91 10.04 1.02
C GLY A 192 -0.46 11.45 1.39
N LEU A 193 -0.59 12.41 0.48
CA LEU A 193 -0.27 13.81 0.76
C LEU A 193 -1.28 14.43 1.74
N GLY A 194 -2.56 14.08 1.60
CA GLY A 194 -3.62 14.58 2.49
C GLY A 194 -3.40 14.16 3.94
N ILE A 195 -3.15 12.87 4.20
CA ILE A 195 -2.89 12.37 5.56
C ILE A 195 -1.57 12.92 6.12
N ALA A 196 -0.54 13.06 5.28
CA ALA A 196 0.74 13.65 5.68
C ALA A 196 0.56 15.10 6.11
N LEU A 197 -0.13 15.91 5.31
CA LEU A 197 -0.42 17.31 5.62
C LEU A 197 -1.26 17.43 6.90
N TYR A 198 -2.29 16.60 7.05
CA TYR A 198 -3.11 16.55 8.26
C TYR A 198 -2.24 16.28 9.50
N ALA A 199 -1.40 15.24 9.44
CA ALA A 199 -0.54 14.87 10.56
C ALA A 199 0.45 15.99 10.92
N LEU A 200 1.11 16.61 9.93
CA LEU A 200 2.04 17.72 10.15
C LEU A 200 1.39 18.96 10.78
N VAL A 201 0.11 19.22 10.50
CA VAL A 201 -0.63 20.37 11.01
C VAL A 201 -1.26 20.10 12.38
N LYS A 202 -1.76 18.89 12.60
CA LYS A 202 -2.60 18.56 13.77
C LYS A 202 -1.87 17.81 14.88
N GLU A 203 -0.81 17.06 14.58
CA GLU A 203 -0.08 16.31 15.59
C GLU A 203 1.02 17.20 16.23
N PRO A 204 0.93 17.50 17.55
CA PRO A 204 1.89 18.37 18.23
C PRO A 204 3.33 17.85 18.18
N GLU A 205 3.50 16.52 18.13
CA GLU A 205 4.78 15.82 18.08
C GLU A 205 5.54 16.02 16.77
N LEU A 206 4.81 16.39 15.70
CA LEU A 206 5.35 16.67 14.37
C LEU A 206 5.67 18.16 14.14
N ASN A 207 5.60 18.99 15.19
CA ASN A 207 5.91 20.40 15.06
C ASN A 207 7.41 20.61 14.75
N MET A 208 7.71 20.86 13.49
CA MET A 208 9.09 20.99 12.97
C MET A 208 9.91 22.06 13.70
N LYS A 209 9.27 23.18 14.13
CA LYS A 209 9.96 24.25 14.87
C LYS A 209 10.41 23.75 16.24
N LYS A 210 9.48 23.15 17.00
CA LYS A 210 9.78 22.57 18.31
C LYS A 210 10.81 21.44 18.22
N MET A 211 10.70 20.58 17.22
CA MET A 211 11.67 19.49 17.02
C MET A 211 13.08 20.03 16.77
N LYS A 212 13.22 21.12 16.00
CA LYS A 212 14.50 21.77 15.75
C LYS A 212 15.05 22.43 17.02
N GLU A 213 14.21 23.11 17.79
CA GLU A 213 14.58 23.72 19.07
C GLU A 213 15.02 22.68 20.11
N GLU A 214 14.39 21.52 20.15
CA GLU A 214 14.73 20.39 21.01
C GLU A 214 15.96 19.59 20.54
N GLY A 215 16.56 19.96 19.40
CA GLY A 215 17.71 19.26 18.81
C GLY A 215 17.39 17.84 18.36
N ILE A 216 16.13 17.59 17.97
CA ILE A 216 15.70 16.29 17.44
C ILE A 216 16.28 16.07 16.04
N GLY A 217 16.98 14.98 15.87
CA GLY A 217 17.59 14.61 14.59
C GLY A 217 17.65 13.10 14.39
N ILE A 218 18.28 12.68 13.29
CA ILE A 218 18.49 11.27 12.98
C ILE A 218 19.48 10.70 14.01
N ARG A 219 19.09 9.59 14.63
CA ARG A 219 19.88 8.89 15.62
C ARG A 219 20.32 7.53 15.10
N ALA A 220 21.62 7.37 14.85
CA ALA A 220 22.19 6.14 14.32
C ALA A 220 22.00 4.92 15.24
N ASP A 221 22.02 5.15 16.56
CA ASP A 221 21.74 4.12 17.56
C ASP A 221 20.30 3.60 17.48
N LEU A 222 19.33 4.48 17.19
CA LEU A 222 17.93 4.09 17.02
C LEU A 222 17.66 3.42 15.66
N LEU A 223 18.43 3.74 14.62
CA LEU A 223 18.24 3.13 13.31
C LEU A 223 18.35 1.61 13.34
N LYS A 224 19.26 1.06 14.17
CA LYS A 224 19.39 -0.39 14.32
C LYS A 224 18.15 -1.03 14.96
N GLU A 225 17.59 -0.39 15.98
CA GLU A 225 16.37 -0.85 16.64
C GLU A 225 15.18 -0.76 15.68
N ILE A 226 15.01 0.40 15.02
CA ILE A 226 13.95 0.61 14.02
C ILE A 226 14.08 -0.44 12.89
N PHE A 227 15.28 -0.64 12.36
CA PHE A 227 15.52 -1.61 11.29
C PHE A 227 15.18 -3.03 11.74
N SER A 228 15.55 -3.44 12.95
CA SER A 228 15.24 -4.77 13.49
C SER A 228 13.73 -5.02 13.57
N TYR A 229 12.96 -4.09 14.15
CA TYR A 229 11.50 -4.20 14.22
C TYR A 229 10.86 -4.13 12.83
N SER A 230 11.28 -3.19 12.00
CA SER A 230 10.74 -3.00 10.66
C SER A 230 11.08 -4.14 9.71
N ALA A 231 12.32 -4.66 9.77
CA ALA A 231 12.74 -5.79 8.95
C ALA A 231 12.01 -7.08 9.36
N SER A 232 11.84 -7.33 10.65
CA SER A 232 11.14 -8.52 11.15
C SER A 232 9.69 -8.56 10.64
N THR A 233 8.95 -7.46 10.79
CA THR A 233 7.57 -7.36 10.28
C THR A 233 7.51 -7.33 8.76
N GLY A 234 8.47 -6.68 8.10
CA GLY A 234 8.60 -6.65 6.64
C GLY A 234 8.86 -8.04 6.06
N ILE A 235 9.76 -8.82 6.66
CA ILE A 235 10.04 -10.21 6.25
C ILE A 235 8.80 -11.08 6.45
N GLN A 236 8.13 -10.98 7.59
CA GLN A 236 6.91 -11.73 7.85
C GLN A 236 5.84 -11.49 6.78
N GLN A 237 5.57 -10.23 6.43
CA GLN A 237 4.60 -9.86 5.41
C GLN A 237 5.07 -10.29 4.00
N SER A 238 6.36 -10.15 3.72
CA SER A 238 6.93 -10.52 2.42
C SER A 238 6.91 -12.02 2.16
N VAL A 239 7.23 -12.86 3.15
CA VAL A 239 7.17 -14.32 3.02
C VAL A 239 5.76 -14.79 2.70
N MET A 240 4.75 -14.23 3.38
CA MET A 240 3.36 -14.56 3.11
C MET A 240 2.95 -14.18 1.67
N ASN A 241 3.32 -12.99 1.21
CA ASN A 241 2.96 -12.52 -0.13
C ASN A 241 3.85 -13.11 -1.23
N PHE A 242 5.08 -13.54 -0.92
CA PHE A 242 5.95 -14.25 -1.85
C PHE A 242 5.33 -15.57 -2.32
N GLY A 243 4.68 -16.32 -1.40
CA GLY A 243 3.94 -17.53 -1.77
C GLY A 243 2.85 -17.23 -2.81
N ILE A 244 2.10 -16.15 -2.66
CA ILE A 244 1.08 -15.70 -3.62
C ILE A 244 1.71 -15.35 -4.97
N LEU A 245 2.87 -14.66 -4.96
CA LEU A 245 3.59 -14.29 -6.19
C LEU A 245 4.06 -15.53 -6.98
N MET A 246 4.55 -16.57 -6.28
CA MET A 246 4.96 -17.83 -6.90
C MET A 246 3.77 -18.54 -7.56
N VAL A 247 2.62 -18.59 -6.89
CA VAL A 247 1.38 -19.14 -7.47
C VAL A 247 0.94 -18.33 -8.69
N GLN A 248 1.07 -17.01 -8.65
CA GLN A 248 0.76 -16.15 -9.81
C GLN A 248 1.66 -16.48 -11.01
N GLY A 249 2.96 -16.71 -10.80
CA GLY A 249 3.87 -17.13 -11.87
C GLY A 249 3.41 -18.43 -12.54
N LEU A 250 2.98 -19.42 -11.74
CA LEU A 250 2.40 -20.66 -12.29
C LEU A 250 1.11 -20.41 -13.07
N VAL A 251 0.20 -19.59 -12.56
CA VAL A 251 -1.05 -19.24 -13.25
C VAL A 251 -0.79 -18.55 -14.59
N ASN A 252 0.23 -17.70 -14.65
CA ASN A 252 0.62 -16.98 -15.87
C ASN A 252 1.03 -17.94 -16.99
N SER A 253 1.62 -19.10 -16.66
CA SER A 253 2.00 -20.11 -17.65
C SER A 253 0.81 -20.78 -18.37
N PHE A 254 -0.42 -20.67 -17.84
CA PHE A 254 -1.63 -21.22 -18.44
C PHE A 254 -2.31 -20.27 -19.45
N GLY A 255 -1.75 -19.07 -19.66
CA GLY A 255 -2.24 -18.08 -20.63
C GLY A 255 -3.27 -17.10 -20.08
N THR A 256 -3.58 -16.08 -20.89
CA THR A 256 -4.35 -14.88 -20.50
C THR A 256 -5.75 -15.14 -20.02
N SER A 257 -6.46 -16.12 -20.60
CA SER A 257 -7.82 -16.47 -20.17
C SER A 257 -7.86 -17.01 -18.74
N VAL A 258 -6.89 -17.88 -18.39
CA VAL A 258 -6.77 -18.43 -17.02
C VAL A 258 -6.32 -17.34 -16.06
N MET A 259 -5.41 -16.47 -16.48
CA MET A 259 -4.97 -15.31 -15.68
C MET A 259 -6.14 -14.39 -15.33
N ALA A 260 -6.98 -14.04 -16.29
CA ALA A 260 -8.15 -13.19 -16.08
C ALA A 260 -9.16 -13.85 -15.12
N ALA A 261 -9.44 -15.13 -15.31
CA ALA A 261 -10.33 -15.90 -14.44
C ALA A 261 -9.77 -16.00 -13.00
N PHE A 262 -8.47 -16.27 -12.85
CA PHE A 262 -7.80 -16.32 -11.55
C PHE A 262 -7.84 -14.95 -10.84
N ALA A 263 -7.54 -13.85 -11.56
CA ALA A 263 -7.59 -12.50 -11.03
C ALA A 263 -8.99 -12.15 -10.48
N ALA A 264 -10.05 -12.49 -11.21
CA ALA A 264 -11.43 -12.31 -10.76
C ALA A 264 -11.74 -13.18 -9.53
N GLY A 265 -11.36 -14.47 -9.56
CA GLY A 265 -11.58 -15.42 -8.48
C GLY A 265 -10.91 -15.03 -7.17
N VAL A 266 -9.66 -14.58 -7.21
CA VAL A 266 -8.93 -14.09 -6.02
C VAL A 266 -9.63 -12.88 -5.40
N LYS A 267 -10.13 -11.94 -6.19
CA LYS A 267 -10.86 -10.77 -5.69
C LYS A 267 -12.15 -11.15 -4.98
N ILE A 268 -12.91 -12.09 -5.54
CA ILE A 268 -14.14 -12.62 -4.91
C ILE A 268 -13.80 -13.37 -3.63
N CYS A 269 -12.76 -14.19 -3.63
CA CYS A 269 -12.32 -14.93 -2.45
C CYS A 269 -11.90 -14.00 -1.32
N LEU A 270 -11.11 -12.93 -1.61
CA LEU A 270 -10.72 -11.93 -0.62
C LEU A 270 -11.91 -11.19 -0.02
N LEU A 271 -12.95 -10.92 -0.79
CA LEU A 271 -14.18 -10.32 -0.28
C LEU A 271 -14.91 -11.26 0.70
N TYR A 272 -14.95 -12.57 0.39
CA TYR A 272 -15.63 -13.57 1.21
C TYR A 272 -14.85 -13.92 2.48
N THR A 273 -13.51 -13.95 2.42
CA THR A 273 -12.63 -14.30 3.55
C THR A 273 -12.23 -13.12 4.42
N SER A 274 -12.75 -11.91 4.14
CA SER A 274 -12.56 -10.76 5.02
C SER A 274 -13.03 -11.12 6.44
N PRO A 275 -12.19 -10.92 7.50
CA PRO A 275 -12.49 -11.42 8.83
C PRO A 275 -13.85 -10.92 9.31
N SER A 276 -14.74 -11.87 9.61
CA SER A 276 -16.04 -11.61 10.19
C SER A 276 -15.88 -11.08 11.63
N PRO A 277 -16.79 -10.22 12.12
CA PRO A 277 -16.81 -9.83 13.53
C PRO A 277 -16.84 -11.00 14.53
N ARG A 278 -17.23 -12.21 14.07
CA ARG A 278 -17.23 -13.43 14.88
C ARG A 278 -15.82 -14.00 15.10
N ASP A 279 -14.89 -13.80 14.18
CA ASP A 279 -13.52 -14.32 14.28
C ASP A 279 -12.68 -13.49 15.27
N ILE A 280 -13.12 -12.27 15.59
CA ILE A 280 -12.43 -11.32 16.49
C ILE A 280 -12.96 -11.46 17.94
N SER A 281 -14.14 -12.05 18.13
CA SER A 281 -14.76 -12.23 19.47
C SER A 281 -14.38 -13.52 20.18
N GLY A 282 -13.59 -14.39 19.56
CA GLY A 282 -13.21 -15.74 20.05
C GLY A 282 -11.79 -15.87 20.60
N SER A 283 -11.07 -14.76 20.81
CA SER A 283 -9.72 -14.76 21.42
C SER A 283 -9.60 -13.82 22.61
#